data_d537ddf39c09e0676ec5a3822b3b35a0
#
_entry.id   d537ddf39c09e0676ec5a3822b3b35a0
#
_cell.length_a   1.000
_cell.length_b   1.000
_cell.length_c   1.000
_cell.angle_alpha   90.00
_cell.angle_beta   90.00
_cell.angle_gamma   90.00
#
_symmetry.space_group_name_H-M   'P 1'
#
loop_
_entity.id
_entity.type
_entity.pdbx_description
1 polymer ?
#
loop_
_entity_poly.entity_id
_entity_poly.type
_entity_poly.pdbx_seq_one_letter_code
_entity_poly.pdbx_strand_id
1 'polypeptide(L)'
;MKKKLSLMLCLCIMALTLAACGSADPQDVDYGGMSYSDLQSSAQNLVTSIAAFSEEELSAAIETNEQYAKQYAKQYGREYTEAEAVISLLQSWLDTTSDVGTFVGLGEFSIDKTSDTVTVDQIVNFSERDVDVTFVYEYNYLTEEIEMTDATADIVYTLGEKLEKAALNTLMGMGTVFCVLILISLIIYCFKFISKVGAPKKETAKTEATKAPAVETVNENLTDDLELVAVISAAIAASEGTSTDSFVVR
;
A
#
# COMPACT_ATOMS: atom_id res chain seq x y z
N MET A 1 11.43 -40.38 16.40
CA MET A 1 12.64 -39.69 15.94
C MET A 1 12.65 -39.44 14.43
N LYS A 2 12.32 -40.45 13.57
CA LYS A 2 12.33 -40.28 12.08
C LYS A 2 11.48 -39.14 11.54
N LYS A 3 10.28 -38.86 12.10
CA LYS A 3 9.40 -37.74 11.68
C LYS A 3 10.01 -36.36 11.98
N LYS A 4 10.67 -36.17 13.14
CA LYS A 4 11.34 -34.90 13.48
C LYS A 4 12.56 -34.65 12.61
N LEU A 5 13.32 -35.72 12.27
CA LEU A 5 14.47 -35.63 11.38
C LEU A 5 14.04 -35.28 9.94
N SER A 6 12.94 -35.88 9.44
CA SER A 6 12.36 -35.54 8.13
C SER A 6 11.87 -34.11 8.05
N LEU A 7 11.25 -33.60 9.11
CA LEU A 7 10.78 -32.21 9.17
C LEU A 7 11.95 -31.22 9.20
N MET A 8 13.01 -31.54 9.93
CA MET A 8 14.23 -30.72 9.96
C MET A 8 14.95 -30.72 8.61
N LEU A 9 14.98 -31.86 7.92
CA LEU A 9 15.56 -31.99 6.59
C LEU A 9 14.76 -31.17 5.54
N CYS A 10 13.42 -31.23 5.58
CA CYS A 10 12.56 -30.40 4.73
C CYS A 10 12.78 -28.91 4.98
N LEU A 11 12.93 -28.50 6.24
CA LEU A 11 13.15 -27.10 6.61
C LEU A 11 14.53 -26.62 6.13
N CYS A 12 15.58 -27.46 6.23
CA CYS A 12 16.91 -27.17 5.68
C CYS A 12 16.89 -27.07 4.15
N ILE A 13 16.17 -27.96 3.44
CA ILE A 13 16.04 -27.90 1.98
C ILE A 13 15.30 -26.63 1.57
N MET A 14 14.23 -26.24 2.28
CA MET A 14 13.50 -25.01 2.04
C MET A 14 14.37 -23.77 2.29
N ALA A 15 15.22 -23.78 3.33
CA ALA A 15 16.17 -22.71 3.60
C ALA A 15 17.27 -22.60 2.53
N LEU A 16 17.74 -23.74 2.03
CA LEU A 16 18.76 -23.81 0.96
C LEU A 16 18.20 -23.34 -0.39
N THR A 17 16.93 -23.60 -0.71
CA THR A 17 16.30 -23.10 -1.95
C THR A 17 16.09 -21.59 -1.94
N LEU A 18 15.87 -20.98 -0.77
CA LEU A 18 15.78 -19.53 -0.62
C LEU A 18 17.16 -18.83 -0.74
N ALA A 19 18.25 -19.55 -0.43
CA ALA A 19 19.60 -19.01 -0.56
C ALA A 19 20.21 -19.17 -1.96
N ALA A 20 19.54 -19.90 -2.87
CA ALA A 20 20.05 -20.20 -4.22
C ALA A 20 19.65 -19.16 -5.29
N CYS A 21 18.92 -18.08 -4.94
CA CYS A 21 18.81 -16.91 -5.80
C CYS A 21 20.11 -16.12 -5.68
N GLY A 22 21.13 -16.51 -6.46
CA GLY A 22 22.28 -15.67 -6.70
C GLY A 22 21.81 -14.42 -7.45
N SER A 23 21.78 -13.28 -6.78
CA SER A 23 21.62 -11.98 -7.46
C SER A 23 22.79 -11.83 -8.43
N ALA A 24 22.49 -11.52 -9.70
CA ALA A 24 23.53 -11.09 -10.64
C ALA A 24 24.30 -9.91 -10.02
N ASP A 25 25.59 -9.79 -10.36
CA ASP A 25 26.35 -8.61 -9.95
C ASP A 25 25.62 -7.37 -10.51
N PRO A 26 25.24 -6.39 -9.66
CA PRO A 26 24.55 -5.19 -10.14
C PRO A 26 25.29 -4.46 -11.28
N GLN A 27 26.61 -4.61 -11.36
CA GLN A 27 27.42 -4.02 -12.43
C GLN A 27 27.27 -4.72 -13.78
N ASP A 28 26.83 -5.97 -13.79
CA ASP A 28 26.61 -6.77 -15.02
C ASP A 28 25.16 -6.70 -15.52
N VAL A 29 24.29 -6.01 -14.80
CA VAL A 29 22.87 -5.86 -15.17
C VAL A 29 22.70 -4.69 -16.13
N ASP A 30 22.03 -4.93 -17.25
CA ASP A 30 21.56 -3.86 -18.14
C ASP A 30 20.27 -3.24 -17.56
N TYR A 31 20.26 -1.94 -17.32
CA TYR A 31 19.15 -1.18 -16.75
C TYR A 31 18.39 -0.41 -17.85
N GLY A 32 18.03 -1.08 -18.94
CA GLY A 32 17.29 -0.46 -20.04
C GLY A 32 18.14 0.47 -20.89
N GLY A 33 19.36 0.02 -21.24
CA GLY A 33 20.32 0.76 -22.02
C GLY A 33 21.31 1.60 -21.20
N MET A 34 21.11 1.71 -19.88
CA MET A 34 22.04 2.38 -18.96
C MET A 34 22.83 1.37 -18.12
N SER A 35 24.08 1.69 -17.82
CA SER A 35 24.90 0.89 -16.91
C SER A 35 24.68 1.33 -15.46
N TYR A 36 25.07 0.46 -14.50
CA TYR A 36 25.11 0.81 -13.08
C TYR A 36 25.87 2.11 -12.79
N SER A 37 27.02 2.28 -13.42
CA SER A 37 27.87 3.47 -13.24
C SER A 37 27.27 4.74 -13.85
N ASP A 38 26.50 4.63 -14.92
CA ASP A 38 25.82 5.79 -15.52
C ASP A 38 24.69 6.28 -14.61
N LEU A 39 23.85 5.37 -14.12
CA LEU A 39 22.78 5.69 -13.17
C LEU A 39 23.35 6.27 -11.88
N GLN A 40 24.41 5.65 -11.33
CA GLN A 40 25.08 6.16 -10.13
C GLN A 40 25.61 7.58 -10.34
N SER A 41 26.33 7.80 -11.44
CA SER A 41 26.93 9.11 -11.72
C SER A 41 25.85 10.17 -11.95
N SER A 42 24.78 9.84 -12.65
CA SER A 42 23.65 10.74 -12.90
C SER A 42 22.94 11.14 -11.60
N ALA A 43 22.58 10.16 -10.76
CA ALA A 43 21.94 10.41 -9.47
C ALA A 43 22.84 11.25 -8.55
N GLN A 44 24.11 10.89 -8.41
CA GLN A 44 25.05 11.58 -7.54
C GLN A 44 25.34 13.02 -8.01
N ASN A 45 25.46 13.24 -9.31
CA ASN A 45 25.65 14.58 -9.87
C ASN A 45 24.41 15.46 -9.64
N LEU A 46 23.21 14.92 -9.85
CA LEU A 46 21.97 15.65 -9.64
C LEU A 46 21.82 16.03 -8.17
N VAL A 47 21.94 15.05 -7.25
CA VAL A 47 21.85 15.29 -5.80
C VAL A 47 22.88 16.31 -5.32
N THR A 48 24.14 16.18 -5.77
CA THR A 48 25.21 17.13 -5.40
C THR A 48 24.92 18.54 -5.91
N SER A 49 24.34 18.66 -7.10
CA SER A 49 23.94 19.94 -7.67
C SER A 49 22.81 20.59 -6.88
N ILE A 50 21.79 19.81 -6.53
CA ILE A 50 20.65 20.27 -5.71
C ILE A 50 21.12 20.70 -4.33
N ALA A 51 22.00 19.92 -3.69
CA ALA A 51 22.54 20.23 -2.37
C ALA A 51 23.40 21.50 -2.33
N ALA A 52 23.89 21.96 -3.48
CA ALA A 52 24.65 23.20 -3.59
C ALA A 52 23.78 24.46 -3.76
N PHE A 53 22.50 24.30 -4.08
CA PHE A 53 21.58 25.43 -4.28
C PHE A 53 21.02 25.96 -2.97
N SER A 54 20.81 27.26 -2.93
CA SER A 54 20.01 27.91 -1.87
C SER A 54 18.51 27.64 -2.07
N GLU A 55 17.72 27.85 -1.02
CA GLU A 55 16.25 27.71 -1.10
C GLU A 55 15.63 28.62 -2.19
N GLU A 56 16.19 29.82 -2.39
CA GLU A 56 15.75 30.76 -3.40
C GLU A 56 16.04 30.23 -4.81
N GLU A 57 17.22 29.63 -5.02
CA GLU A 57 17.60 29.02 -6.31
C GLU A 57 16.78 27.78 -6.60
N LEU A 58 16.50 26.95 -5.59
CA LEU A 58 15.61 25.79 -5.73
C LEU A 58 14.18 26.20 -6.08
N SER A 59 13.64 27.21 -5.42
CA SER A 59 12.32 27.75 -5.73
C SER A 59 12.24 28.32 -7.16
N ALA A 60 13.26 29.02 -7.60
CA ALA A 60 13.34 29.53 -8.98
C ALA A 60 13.50 28.39 -10.02
N ALA A 61 14.22 27.32 -9.67
CA ALA A 61 14.34 26.14 -10.50
C ALA A 61 12.99 25.40 -10.64
N ILE A 62 12.22 25.29 -9.56
CA ILE A 62 10.86 24.72 -9.58
C ILE A 62 9.97 25.53 -10.54
N GLU A 63 9.91 26.86 -10.37
CA GLU A 63 9.10 27.72 -11.23
C GLU A 63 9.49 27.60 -12.71
N THR A 64 10.80 27.54 -12.98
CA THR A 64 11.32 27.40 -14.35
C THR A 64 10.88 26.07 -14.97
N ASN A 65 11.00 24.97 -14.24
CA ASN A 65 10.60 23.64 -14.72
C ASN A 65 9.07 23.54 -14.90
N GLU A 66 8.28 24.14 -14.02
CA GLU A 66 6.81 24.22 -14.18
C GLU A 66 6.43 25.00 -15.45
N GLN A 67 7.09 26.12 -15.73
CA GLN A 67 6.82 26.88 -16.94
C GLN A 67 7.18 26.08 -18.19
N TYR A 68 8.32 25.37 -18.15
CA TYR A 68 8.76 24.50 -19.23
C TYR A 68 7.77 23.33 -19.45
N ALA A 69 7.36 22.63 -18.39
CA ALA A 69 6.38 21.56 -18.46
C ALA A 69 5.03 22.03 -19.07
N LYS A 70 4.52 23.19 -18.61
CA LYS A 70 3.31 23.81 -19.15
C LYS A 70 3.43 24.18 -20.64
N GLN A 71 4.59 24.68 -21.04
CA GLN A 71 4.86 25.01 -22.45
C GLN A 71 4.93 23.76 -23.32
N TYR A 72 5.62 22.72 -22.83
CA TYR A 72 5.73 21.43 -23.50
C TYR A 72 4.37 20.77 -23.69
N ALA A 73 3.56 20.72 -22.63
CA ALA A 73 2.21 20.16 -22.68
C ALA A 73 1.32 20.91 -23.70
N LYS A 74 1.44 22.23 -23.77
CA LYS A 74 0.69 23.04 -24.74
C LYS A 74 1.15 22.80 -26.18
N GLN A 75 2.45 22.55 -26.38
CA GLN A 75 3.01 22.38 -27.72
C GLN A 75 2.79 20.97 -28.26
N TYR A 76 2.92 19.95 -27.41
CA TYR A 76 2.91 18.54 -27.85
C TYR A 76 1.63 17.79 -27.44
N GLY A 77 0.75 18.40 -26.62
CA GLY A 77 -0.51 17.78 -26.16
C GLY A 77 -0.33 16.61 -25.20
N ARG A 78 0.85 16.50 -24.57
CA ARG A 78 1.19 15.47 -23.57
C ARG A 78 2.03 16.09 -22.46
N GLU A 79 1.98 15.51 -21.29
CA GLU A 79 2.81 15.89 -20.13
C GLU A 79 4.29 15.58 -20.38
N TYR A 80 5.16 16.36 -19.77
CA TYR A 80 6.60 16.12 -19.78
C TYR A 80 7.00 15.50 -18.43
N THR A 81 6.92 14.19 -18.38
CA THR A 81 7.06 13.38 -17.16
C THR A 81 8.38 13.63 -16.43
N GLU A 82 9.47 13.76 -17.18
CA GLU A 82 10.81 14.03 -16.61
C GLU A 82 10.86 15.40 -15.91
N ALA A 83 10.22 16.43 -16.46
CA ALA A 83 10.15 17.74 -15.80
C ALA A 83 9.29 17.67 -14.53
N GLU A 84 8.21 16.90 -14.53
CA GLU A 84 7.38 16.68 -13.36
C GLU A 84 8.13 15.92 -12.26
N ALA A 85 8.89 14.90 -12.63
CA ALA A 85 9.77 14.19 -11.71
C ALA A 85 10.82 15.13 -11.06
N VAL A 86 11.45 16.00 -11.85
CA VAL A 86 12.40 17.00 -11.32
C VAL A 86 11.70 17.99 -10.38
N ILE A 87 10.50 18.46 -10.71
CA ILE A 87 9.71 19.35 -9.84
C ILE A 87 9.39 18.65 -8.52
N SER A 88 8.93 17.40 -8.56
CA SER A 88 8.63 16.57 -7.39
C SER A 88 9.87 16.42 -6.48
N LEU A 89 11.02 16.14 -7.08
CA LEU A 89 12.28 16.04 -6.35
C LEU A 89 12.65 17.36 -5.67
N LEU A 90 12.61 18.48 -6.38
CA LEU A 90 13.00 19.78 -5.82
C LEU A 90 12.06 20.22 -4.69
N GLN A 91 10.76 19.96 -4.83
CA GLN A 91 9.76 20.24 -3.80
C GLN A 91 9.98 19.37 -2.56
N SER A 92 10.10 18.04 -2.75
CA SER A 92 10.34 17.11 -1.64
C SER A 92 11.69 17.36 -0.97
N TRP A 93 12.72 17.77 -1.72
CA TRP A 93 14.01 18.18 -1.18
C TRP A 93 13.89 19.38 -0.25
N LEU A 94 13.21 20.46 -0.68
CA LEU A 94 12.98 21.64 0.15
C LEU A 94 12.21 21.30 1.43
N ASP A 95 11.16 20.50 1.33
CA ASP A 95 10.34 20.11 2.47
C ASP A 95 11.13 19.25 3.46
N THR A 96 11.97 18.34 2.93
CA THR A 96 12.69 17.36 3.74
C THR A 96 13.95 17.95 4.36
N THR A 97 14.69 18.78 3.63
CA THR A 97 16.00 19.28 4.10
C THR A 97 15.92 20.47 5.08
N SER A 98 14.74 21.04 5.27
CA SER A 98 14.54 22.12 6.26
C SER A 98 14.93 21.72 7.70
N ASP A 99 14.79 20.44 8.07
CA ASP A 99 14.92 19.94 9.43
C ASP A 99 15.99 18.83 9.61
N VAL A 100 16.86 18.59 8.63
CA VAL A 100 17.86 17.51 8.68
C VAL A 100 19.29 17.98 8.92
N GLY A 101 19.48 19.28 9.03
CA GLY A 101 20.79 19.89 9.27
C GLY A 101 21.58 20.20 8.00
N THR A 102 22.90 20.22 8.10
CA THR A 102 23.79 20.57 6.97
C THR A 102 24.20 19.34 6.17
N PHE A 103 24.31 19.49 4.86
CA PHE A 103 24.81 18.46 3.97
C PHE A 103 26.26 18.05 4.33
N VAL A 104 26.47 16.73 4.48
CA VAL A 104 27.77 16.13 4.85
C VAL A 104 28.39 15.42 3.66
N GLY A 105 27.58 14.69 2.89
CA GLY A 105 28.06 13.95 1.72
C GLY A 105 27.08 12.88 1.24
N LEU A 106 27.51 12.13 0.24
CA LEU A 106 26.75 11.02 -0.31
C LEU A 106 27.02 9.75 0.50
N GLY A 107 25.95 8.99 0.77
CA GLY A 107 25.98 7.71 1.46
C GLY A 107 25.86 6.51 0.52
N GLU A 108 25.12 5.49 0.96
CA GLU A 108 24.88 4.25 0.19
C GLU A 108 24.10 4.55 -1.09
N PHE A 109 24.45 3.81 -2.15
CA PHE A 109 23.76 3.83 -3.44
C PHE A 109 23.24 2.43 -3.74
N SER A 110 21.98 2.31 -4.14
CA SER A 110 21.39 1.05 -4.55
C SER A 110 20.50 1.19 -5.77
N ILE A 111 20.38 0.10 -6.53
CA ILE A 111 19.45 0.00 -7.65
C ILE A 111 18.62 -1.26 -7.47
N ASP A 112 17.30 -1.13 -7.58
CA ASP A 112 16.37 -2.24 -7.67
C ASP A 112 15.71 -2.23 -9.05
N LYS A 113 15.73 -3.40 -9.74
CA LYS A 113 15.15 -3.58 -11.06
C LYS A 113 14.05 -4.61 -11.03
N THR A 114 12.90 -4.21 -11.49
CA THR A 114 11.78 -5.10 -11.81
C THR A 114 11.70 -5.34 -13.33
N SER A 115 10.59 -5.90 -13.85
CA SER A 115 10.39 -6.09 -15.29
C SER A 115 10.35 -4.77 -16.07
N ASP A 116 9.71 -3.77 -15.51
CA ASP A 116 9.34 -2.54 -16.23
C ASP A 116 9.86 -1.27 -15.56
N THR A 117 10.40 -1.39 -14.33
CA THR A 117 10.80 -0.25 -13.50
C THR A 117 12.22 -0.45 -12.98
N VAL A 118 12.99 0.62 -12.99
CA VAL A 118 14.29 0.71 -12.32
C VAL A 118 14.18 1.78 -11.24
N THR A 119 14.36 1.40 -9.99
CA THR A 119 14.38 2.31 -8.84
C THR A 119 15.82 2.50 -8.39
N VAL A 120 16.25 3.74 -8.29
CA VAL A 120 17.59 4.14 -7.88
C VAL A 120 17.47 4.90 -6.57
N ASP A 121 18.11 4.41 -5.52
CA ASP A 121 18.13 5.05 -4.21
C ASP A 121 19.54 5.57 -3.90
N GLN A 122 19.64 6.84 -3.55
CA GLN A 122 20.87 7.48 -3.11
C GLN A 122 20.67 8.07 -1.73
N ILE A 123 21.29 7.46 -0.73
CA ILE A 123 21.33 8.04 0.60
C ILE A 123 22.23 9.27 0.61
N VAL A 124 21.74 10.33 1.23
CA VAL A 124 22.43 11.60 1.43
C VAL A 124 22.58 11.83 2.93
N ASN A 125 23.82 11.94 3.38
CA ASN A 125 24.11 12.15 4.78
C ASN A 125 24.04 13.64 5.11
N PHE A 126 23.23 14.00 6.10
CA PHE A 126 23.17 15.30 6.71
C PHE A 126 23.61 15.22 8.19
N SER A 127 23.83 16.33 8.82
CA SER A 127 24.40 16.37 10.19
C SER A 127 23.45 15.83 11.26
N GLU A 128 22.16 15.84 11.05
CA GLU A 128 21.14 15.38 12.02
C GLU A 128 20.43 14.12 11.59
N ARG A 129 20.07 14.01 10.30
CA ARG A 129 19.32 12.87 9.74
C ARG A 129 19.72 12.64 8.29
N ASP A 130 19.75 11.39 7.89
CA ASP A 130 19.96 11.03 6.49
C ASP A 130 18.67 11.21 5.68
N VAL A 131 18.85 11.52 4.41
CA VAL A 131 17.78 11.65 3.41
C VAL A 131 17.98 10.60 2.35
N ASP A 132 16.91 9.92 1.97
CA ASP A 132 16.88 8.99 0.85
C ASP A 132 16.31 9.70 -0.37
N VAL A 133 17.08 9.75 -1.44
CA VAL A 133 16.65 10.31 -2.72
C VAL A 133 16.38 9.15 -3.66
N THR A 134 15.12 8.94 -3.98
CA THR A 134 14.65 7.87 -4.86
C THR A 134 14.33 8.44 -6.23
N PHE A 135 14.87 7.80 -7.27
CA PHE A 135 14.55 8.06 -8.68
C PHE A 135 13.86 6.82 -9.25
N VAL A 136 12.74 7.03 -9.90
CA VAL A 136 11.97 5.97 -10.55
C VAL A 136 12.05 6.16 -12.06
N TYR A 137 12.51 5.13 -12.74
CA TYR A 137 12.56 5.07 -14.20
C TYR A 137 11.64 3.96 -14.67
N GLU A 138 10.87 4.24 -15.72
CA GLU A 138 10.04 3.25 -16.40
C GLU A 138 10.57 2.99 -17.81
N TYR A 139 10.45 1.74 -18.27
CA TYR A 139 10.86 1.36 -19.60
C TYR A 139 9.81 1.80 -20.63
N ASN A 140 10.22 2.68 -21.53
CA ASN A 140 9.38 3.12 -22.63
C ASN A 140 9.55 2.18 -23.83
N TYR A 141 8.56 1.35 -24.09
CA TYR A 141 8.56 0.38 -25.19
C TYR A 141 8.55 1.00 -26.60
N LEU A 142 8.31 2.31 -26.70
CA LEU A 142 8.32 3.02 -27.99
C LEU A 142 9.70 3.54 -28.34
N THR A 143 10.46 3.99 -27.36
CA THR A 143 11.83 4.51 -27.52
C THR A 143 12.89 3.45 -27.24
N GLU A 144 12.49 2.33 -26.61
CA GLU A 144 13.38 1.26 -26.11
C GLU A 144 14.41 1.75 -25.07
N GLU A 145 14.07 2.83 -24.35
CA GLU A 145 14.91 3.47 -23.34
C GLU A 145 14.13 3.58 -22.02
N ILE A 146 14.84 3.78 -20.90
CA ILE A 146 14.21 4.14 -19.63
C ILE A 146 14.03 5.66 -19.55
N GLU A 147 12.88 6.09 -19.07
CA GLU A 147 12.54 7.49 -18.83
C GLU A 147 12.28 7.70 -17.34
N MET A 148 12.79 8.78 -16.76
CA MET A 148 12.52 9.14 -15.36
C MET A 148 11.07 9.58 -15.22
N THR A 149 10.29 8.86 -14.41
CA THR A 149 8.85 9.11 -14.21
C THR A 149 8.55 9.74 -12.87
N ASP A 150 9.39 9.53 -11.87
CA ASP A 150 9.25 10.14 -10.54
C ASP A 150 10.62 10.29 -9.88
N ALA A 151 10.73 11.30 -9.02
CA ALA A 151 11.89 11.46 -8.15
C ALA A 151 11.48 12.20 -6.87
N THR A 152 11.90 11.68 -5.72
CA THR A 152 11.53 12.20 -4.40
C THR A 152 12.70 12.17 -3.43
N ALA A 153 12.65 13.02 -2.42
CA ALA A 153 13.58 13.04 -1.30
C ALA A 153 12.80 12.87 0.01
N ASP A 154 13.13 11.83 0.78
CA ASP A 154 12.45 11.49 2.02
C ASP A 154 13.43 11.31 3.18
N ILE A 155 13.01 11.64 4.40
CA ILE A 155 13.81 11.39 5.61
C ILE A 155 13.97 9.89 5.82
N VAL A 156 15.19 9.43 6.09
CA VAL A 156 15.44 8.05 6.49
C VAL A 156 14.95 7.86 7.94
N TYR A 157 13.87 7.11 8.10
CA TYR A 157 13.31 6.79 9.40
C TYR A 157 14.01 5.57 10.02
N THR A 158 14.33 5.67 11.30
CA THR A 158 14.81 4.54 12.08
C THR A 158 13.73 3.45 12.20
N LEU A 159 14.12 2.22 12.50
CA LEU A 159 13.17 1.11 12.71
C LEU A 159 12.14 1.44 13.81
N GLY A 160 12.57 2.16 14.86
CA GLY A 160 11.69 2.60 15.93
C GLY A 160 10.60 3.54 15.44
N GLU A 161 10.95 4.54 14.66
CA GLU A 161 10.01 5.51 14.07
C GLU A 161 9.08 4.84 13.04
N LYS A 162 9.60 3.90 12.25
CA LYS A 162 8.77 3.10 11.31
C LYS A 162 7.74 2.26 12.06
N LEU A 163 8.14 1.62 13.18
CA LEU A 163 7.23 0.85 14.02
C LEU A 163 6.20 1.74 14.73
N GLU A 164 6.59 2.91 15.20
CA GLU A 164 5.68 3.88 15.80
C GLU A 164 4.62 4.35 14.80
N LYS A 165 5.03 4.76 13.59
CA LYS A 165 4.10 5.14 12.51
C LYS A 165 3.17 3.99 12.13
N ALA A 166 3.70 2.77 12.01
CA ALA A 166 2.90 1.58 11.71
C ALA A 166 1.89 1.28 12.82
N ALA A 167 2.29 1.39 14.09
CA ALA A 167 1.41 1.20 15.25
C ALA A 167 0.30 2.24 15.29
N LEU A 168 0.62 3.53 15.05
CA LEU A 168 -0.36 4.61 14.99
C LEU A 168 -1.37 4.40 13.85
N ASN A 169 -0.91 4.03 12.66
CA ASN A 169 -1.79 3.73 11.52
C ASN A 169 -2.71 2.52 11.80
N THR A 170 -2.15 1.48 12.43
CA THR A 170 -2.93 0.30 12.84
C THR A 170 -3.96 0.67 13.91
N LEU A 171 -3.56 1.46 14.92
CA LEU A 171 -4.46 1.93 15.97
C LEU A 171 -5.58 2.80 15.39
N MET A 172 -5.29 3.69 14.46
CA MET A 172 -6.27 4.53 13.79
C MET A 172 -7.26 3.66 12.97
N GLY A 173 -6.75 2.71 12.18
CA GLY A 173 -7.59 1.80 11.37
C GLY A 173 -8.46 0.88 12.23
N MET A 174 -7.90 0.21 13.23
CA MET A 174 -8.68 -0.61 14.17
C MET A 174 -9.60 0.24 15.05
N GLY A 175 -9.14 1.41 15.50
CA GLY A 175 -9.91 2.32 16.34
C GLY A 175 -11.19 2.79 15.67
N THR A 176 -11.15 3.13 14.39
CA THR A 176 -12.36 3.51 13.63
C THR A 176 -13.38 2.38 13.56
N VAL A 177 -12.93 1.13 13.33
CA VAL A 177 -13.82 -0.04 13.31
C VAL A 177 -14.45 -0.27 14.69
N PHE A 178 -13.67 -0.19 15.76
CA PHE A 178 -14.20 -0.32 17.12
C PHE A 178 -15.19 0.79 17.47
N CYS A 179 -14.93 2.04 17.09
CA CYS A 179 -15.87 3.14 17.28
C CYS A 179 -17.21 2.87 16.57
N VAL A 180 -17.18 2.38 15.34
CA VAL A 180 -18.40 2.03 14.59
C VAL A 180 -19.14 0.89 15.27
N LEU A 181 -18.46 -0.17 15.73
CA LEU A 181 -19.09 -1.29 16.44
C LEU A 181 -19.72 -0.85 17.77
N ILE A 182 -19.03 0.02 18.53
CA ILE A 182 -19.58 0.60 19.76
C ILE A 182 -20.81 1.42 19.44
N LEU A 183 -20.79 2.25 18.40
CA LEU A 183 -21.92 3.07 17.99
C LEU A 183 -23.13 2.21 17.59
N ILE A 184 -22.94 1.16 16.79
CA ILE A 184 -24.00 0.22 16.42
C ILE A 184 -24.55 -0.48 17.67
N SER A 185 -23.68 -0.95 18.57
CA SER A 185 -24.07 -1.57 19.84
C SER A 185 -24.90 -0.63 20.71
N LEU A 186 -24.54 0.65 20.75
CA LEU A 186 -25.25 1.69 21.48
C LEU A 186 -26.63 1.96 20.88
N ILE A 187 -26.75 1.98 19.55
CA ILE A 187 -28.03 2.13 18.86
C ILE A 187 -28.96 0.93 19.20
N ILE A 188 -28.44 -0.30 19.12
CA ILE A 188 -29.20 -1.50 19.47
C ILE A 188 -29.63 -1.44 20.93
N TYR A 189 -28.79 -0.99 21.84
CA TYR A 189 -29.09 -0.80 23.24
C TYR A 189 -30.20 0.23 23.44
N CYS A 190 -30.14 1.37 22.72
CA CYS A 190 -31.20 2.38 22.76
C CYS A 190 -32.58 1.81 22.30
N PHE A 191 -32.61 1.03 21.23
CA PHE A 191 -33.86 0.38 20.78
C PHE A 191 -34.39 -0.60 21.82
N LYS A 192 -33.54 -1.37 22.49
CA LYS A 192 -33.93 -2.26 23.60
C LYS A 192 -34.49 -1.48 24.78
N PHE A 193 -34.03 -0.26 25.03
CA PHE A 193 -34.55 0.59 26.09
C PHE A 193 -35.92 1.18 25.72
N ILE A 194 -36.08 1.65 24.47
CA ILE A 194 -37.36 2.19 23.98
C ILE A 194 -38.44 1.13 23.97
N SER A 195 -38.14 -0.11 23.59
CA SER A 195 -39.10 -1.21 23.62
C SER A 195 -39.59 -1.60 25.04
N LYS A 196 -38.78 -1.29 26.07
CA LYS A 196 -39.20 -1.51 27.48
C LYS A 196 -40.07 -0.39 28.01
N VAL A 197 -40.02 0.82 27.47
CA VAL A 197 -40.83 1.97 27.95
C VAL A 197 -42.22 1.98 27.30
N GLY A 198 -42.42 1.33 26.14
CA GLY A 198 -43.67 1.35 25.37
C GLY A 198 -44.55 0.11 25.47
N ALA A 199 -44.22 -0.90 26.28
CA ALA A 199 -45.03 -2.12 26.36
C ALA A 199 -46.01 -2.08 27.52
N PRO A 200 -47.34 -2.20 27.29
CA PRO A 200 -48.29 -2.52 28.36
C PRO A 200 -48.00 -3.95 28.86
N LYS A 201 -47.99 -4.06 30.18
CA LYS A 201 -47.77 -5.28 30.93
C LYS A 201 -48.66 -6.42 30.43
N LYS A 202 -48.11 -7.41 29.73
CA LYS A 202 -48.73 -8.73 29.55
C LYS A 202 -47.81 -9.80 30.15
N GLU A 203 -48.44 -10.62 30.93
CA GLU A 203 -47.88 -11.66 31.81
C GLU A 203 -47.08 -12.71 31.06
N THR A 204 -45.95 -13.05 31.65
CA THR A 204 -45.34 -14.37 31.84
C THR A 204 -45.47 -15.42 30.73
N ALA A 205 -44.43 -15.58 29.96
CA ALA A 205 -43.97 -16.91 29.58
C ALA A 205 -42.43 -16.95 29.75
N LYS A 206 -42.04 -17.80 30.70
CA LYS A 206 -40.72 -18.21 31.03
C LYS A 206 -40.07 -18.83 29.79
N THR A 207 -39.05 -18.25 29.24
CA THR A 207 -38.13 -18.99 28.34
C THR A 207 -36.72 -18.74 28.80
N GLU A 208 -36.07 -19.80 29.15
CA GLU A 208 -34.76 -19.93 29.71
C GLU A 208 -33.70 -19.32 28.83
N ALA A 209 -32.70 -18.76 29.50
CA ALA A 209 -31.43 -18.37 28.88
C ALA A 209 -30.77 -19.60 28.25
N THR A 210 -30.69 -19.64 26.95
CA THR A 210 -29.86 -20.62 26.24
C THR A 210 -28.53 -19.99 25.91
N LYS A 211 -27.49 -20.57 26.52
CA LYS A 211 -26.06 -20.38 26.20
C LYS A 211 -25.84 -20.53 24.71
N ALA A 212 -24.92 -19.73 24.19
CA ALA A 212 -24.36 -19.92 22.87
C ALA A 212 -23.88 -21.37 22.69
N PRO A 213 -24.30 -22.09 21.66
CA PRO A 213 -23.72 -23.38 21.35
C PRO A 213 -22.49 -23.20 20.46
N ALA A 214 -21.47 -24.00 20.81
CA ALA A 214 -20.34 -24.31 19.94
C ALA A 214 -20.85 -24.89 18.61
N VAL A 215 -20.10 -24.64 17.57
CA VAL A 215 -20.30 -25.19 16.22
C VAL A 215 -20.28 -26.74 16.32
N GLU A 216 -21.44 -27.35 16.37
CA GLU A 216 -21.61 -28.77 16.03
C GLU A 216 -22.03 -28.86 14.58
N THR A 217 -21.31 -29.67 13.82
CA THR A 217 -21.66 -30.08 12.47
C THR A 217 -22.97 -30.85 12.49
N VAL A 218 -24.06 -30.14 12.25
CA VAL A 218 -25.38 -30.78 12.06
C VAL A 218 -25.49 -31.17 10.59
N ASN A 219 -25.69 -32.45 10.37
CA ASN A 219 -26.16 -33.01 9.10
C ASN A 219 -27.63 -32.58 8.94
N GLU A 220 -27.86 -31.35 8.48
CA GLU A 220 -29.20 -30.89 8.15
C GLU A 220 -29.61 -31.46 6.82
N ASN A 221 -30.74 -32.12 6.81
CA ASN A 221 -31.43 -32.60 5.62
C ASN A 221 -32.02 -31.37 4.91
N LEU A 222 -31.20 -30.72 4.07
CA LEU A 222 -31.50 -29.46 3.37
C LEU A 222 -32.71 -29.49 2.43
N THR A 223 -33.37 -30.64 2.31
CA THR A 223 -34.53 -30.85 1.44
C THR A 223 -35.89 -30.60 2.11
N ASP A 224 -35.94 -30.37 3.41
CA ASP A 224 -37.20 -30.23 4.17
C ASP A 224 -37.38 -28.86 4.85
N ASP A 225 -36.53 -27.91 4.51
CA ASP A 225 -36.58 -26.54 5.03
C ASP A 225 -37.45 -25.64 4.14
N LEU A 226 -38.73 -25.56 4.47
CA LEU A 226 -39.73 -24.71 3.77
C LEU A 226 -39.36 -23.23 3.73
N GLU A 227 -38.60 -22.74 4.72
CA GLU A 227 -38.12 -21.37 4.76
C GLU A 227 -37.03 -21.14 3.70
N LEU A 228 -36.09 -22.06 3.57
CA LEU A 228 -35.02 -22.00 2.55
C LEU A 228 -35.61 -22.05 1.14
N VAL A 229 -36.56 -22.95 0.90
CA VAL A 229 -37.27 -23.07 -0.38
C VAL A 229 -38.03 -21.78 -0.73
N ALA A 230 -38.68 -21.16 0.27
CA ALA A 230 -39.41 -19.91 0.06
C ALA A 230 -38.45 -18.73 -0.30
N VAL A 231 -37.30 -18.65 0.37
CA VAL A 231 -36.28 -17.60 0.08
C VAL A 231 -35.69 -17.80 -1.31
N ILE A 232 -35.32 -19.01 -1.69
CA ILE A 232 -34.78 -19.32 -3.01
C ILE A 232 -35.82 -19.03 -4.11
N SER A 233 -37.05 -19.42 -3.95
CA SER A 233 -38.11 -19.14 -4.92
C SER A 233 -38.35 -17.63 -5.08
N ALA A 234 -38.37 -16.88 -3.98
CA ALA A 234 -38.50 -15.41 -4.04
C ALA A 234 -37.32 -14.74 -4.75
N ALA A 235 -36.07 -15.20 -4.50
CA ALA A 235 -34.88 -14.68 -5.15
C ALA A 235 -34.87 -14.94 -6.66
N ILE A 236 -35.26 -16.14 -7.10
CA ILE A 236 -35.36 -16.49 -8.53
C ILE A 236 -36.47 -15.68 -9.20
N ALA A 237 -37.65 -15.57 -8.59
CA ALA A 237 -38.76 -14.77 -9.12
C ALA A 237 -38.37 -13.30 -9.31
N ALA A 238 -37.61 -12.73 -8.37
CA ALA A 238 -37.12 -11.35 -8.44
C ALA A 238 -36.07 -11.17 -9.55
N SER A 239 -35.19 -12.16 -9.77
CA SER A 239 -34.15 -12.08 -10.81
C SER A 239 -34.69 -12.28 -12.22
N GLU A 240 -35.72 -13.12 -12.39
CA GLU A 240 -36.34 -13.48 -13.67
C GLU A 240 -37.57 -12.59 -14.00
N GLY A 241 -38.01 -11.75 -13.07
CA GLY A 241 -39.19 -10.91 -13.23
C GLY A 241 -40.50 -11.72 -13.37
N THR A 242 -40.55 -12.94 -12.81
CA THR A 242 -41.68 -13.85 -12.90
C THR A 242 -42.37 -14.07 -11.51
N SER A 243 -43.51 -14.75 -11.51
CA SER A 243 -44.17 -15.11 -10.26
C SER A 243 -43.54 -16.35 -9.64
N THR A 244 -43.56 -16.45 -8.30
CA THR A 244 -43.06 -17.60 -7.53
C THR A 244 -43.82 -18.92 -7.84
N ASP A 245 -44.99 -18.85 -8.47
CA ASP A 245 -45.79 -20.02 -8.87
C ASP A 245 -45.38 -20.60 -10.22
N SER A 246 -44.43 -19.96 -10.94
CA SER A 246 -44.07 -20.37 -12.30
C SER A 246 -42.97 -21.44 -12.37
N PHE A 247 -42.38 -21.84 -11.23
CA PHE A 247 -41.36 -22.89 -11.16
C PHE A 247 -41.42 -23.68 -9.84
N VAL A 248 -40.85 -24.87 -9.87
CA VAL A 248 -40.83 -25.77 -8.69
C VAL A 248 -39.33 -25.97 -8.30
N VAL A 249 -39.01 -25.61 -7.08
CA VAL A 249 -37.70 -25.89 -6.47
C VAL A 249 -37.72 -27.36 -5.99
N ARG A 250 -36.78 -28.17 -6.51
CA ARG A 250 -36.58 -29.58 -6.16
C ARG A 250 -35.25 -29.80 -5.48
#